data_6c86b0b3c8624b67df8c6526f7ba4ce0
#
_entry.id   6c86b0b3c8624b67df8c6526f7ba4ce0
#
_cell.length_a   1.000
_cell.length_b   1.000
_cell.length_c   1.000
_cell.angle_alpha   90.00
_cell.angle_beta   90.00
_cell.angle_gamma   90.00
#
_symmetry.space_group_name_H-M   'P 1'
#
loop_
_entity.id
_entity.type
_entity.pdbx_description
1 polymer ?
#
loop_
_entity_poly.entity_id
_entity_poly.type
_entity_poly.pdbx_seq_one_letter_code
_entity_poly.pdbx_strand_id
1 'polypeptide(L)'
;MDLGVRAQESSLKSVFGPSERLCMPPYQRSYSWGEREAGELLTDLLDAAETGTPHFIGAVVLNKGNEEGVLEIVDGQQRLTTLTILLAVLRDTETDPKRSADIHALIANEARPMLGEAASWRLELNHMDGPFFRHMIQTPGATLRLEGETGESDSQQRMVQNARTLLKRVRALSAEDHHELAEVAMNRCALVRVVVNDKDQGFKVFRVLNTRGKEPGAHDIIKTELFQRSKFTAKEAAHYSERWAEHEAALGGSAFDDLLRQIRSIYDKSSKGELITGFLKNVIPKITARGF
;
A
#
# COMPACT_ATOMS: atom_id res chain seq x y z
N MET A 1 -12.89 -16.89 23.68
CA MET A 1 -13.36 -15.93 22.65
C MET A 1 -12.29 -15.89 21.57
N ASP A 2 -12.59 -16.33 20.37
CA ASP A 2 -11.71 -16.08 19.22
C ASP A 2 -11.93 -14.61 18.81
N LEU A 3 -10.90 -13.78 18.99
CA LEU A 3 -10.98 -12.36 18.62
C LEU A 3 -10.97 -12.14 17.11
N GLY A 4 -10.87 -13.22 16.30
CA GLY A 4 -10.81 -13.11 14.84
C GLY A 4 -9.57 -12.37 14.31
N VAL A 5 -8.56 -12.17 15.17
CA VAL A 5 -7.30 -11.49 14.86
C VAL A 5 -6.17 -12.49 14.93
N ARG A 6 -5.43 -12.65 13.85
CA ARG A 6 -4.21 -13.48 13.81
C ARG A 6 -3.01 -12.61 13.50
N ALA A 7 -2.07 -12.53 14.44
CA ALA A 7 -0.81 -11.83 14.27
C ALA A 7 0.33 -12.85 14.27
N GLN A 8 1.21 -12.75 13.27
CA GLN A 8 2.39 -13.61 13.17
C GLN A 8 3.56 -12.84 12.55
N GLU A 9 4.76 -13.17 12.96
CA GLU A 9 5.97 -12.75 12.26
C GLU A 9 6.01 -13.44 10.88
N SER A 10 6.35 -12.68 9.86
CA SER A 10 6.36 -13.15 8.47
C SER A 10 7.51 -12.50 7.72
N SER A 11 8.18 -13.28 6.86
CA SER A 11 9.09 -12.70 5.86
C SER A 11 8.29 -12.08 4.71
N LEU A 12 8.94 -11.22 3.92
CA LEU A 12 8.32 -10.66 2.72
C LEU A 12 7.89 -11.78 1.74
N LYS A 13 8.71 -12.80 1.60
CA LYS A 13 8.38 -14.01 0.82
C LYS A 13 7.10 -14.70 1.29
N SER A 14 6.83 -14.71 2.60
CA SER A 14 5.59 -15.26 3.15
C SER A 14 4.39 -14.35 2.88
N VAL A 15 4.57 -13.04 2.94
CA VAL A 15 3.50 -12.05 2.70
C VAL A 15 3.09 -12.01 1.23
N PHE A 16 4.05 -12.08 0.32
CA PHE A 16 3.83 -12.19 -1.12
C PHE A 16 3.76 -13.66 -1.59
N GLY A 17 3.35 -14.57 -0.71
CA GLY A 17 3.24 -16.00 -1.02
C GLY A 17 2.23 -16.33 -2.13
N PRO A 18 2.30 -17.55 -2.70
CA PRO A 18 1.52 -17.91 -3.90
C PRO A 18 0.02 -18.04 -3.68
N SER A 19 -0.42 -18.23 -2.45
CA SER A 19 -1.81 -18.53 -2.12
C SER A 19 -2.71 -17.30 -1.95
N GLU A 20 -2.14 -16.10 -1.89
CA GLU A 20 -2.90 -14.88 -1.57
C GLU A 20 -2.49 -13.72 -2.49
N ARG A 21 -3.47 -12.86 -2.79
CA ARG A 21 -3.29 -11.58 -3.47
C ARG A 21 -3.60 -10.45 -2.51
N LEU A 22 -2.76 -9.44 -2.48
CA LEU A 22 -2.95 -8.25 -1.67
C LEU A 22 -3.58 -7.17 -2.54
N CYS A 23 -4.76 -6.70 -2.15
CA CYS A 23 -5.49 -5.69 -2.90
C CYS A 23 -5.64 -4.41 -2.07
N MET A 24 -5.41 -3.28 -2.71
CA MET A 24 -5.65 -1.98 -2.11
C MET A 24 -7.11 -1.58 -2.33
N PRO A 25 -7.89 -1.39 -1.24
CA PRO A 25 -9.27 -0.92 -1.37
C PRO A 25 -9.36 0.48 -2.02
N PRO A 26 -10.46 0.81 -2.70
CA PRO A 26 -10.61 2.10 -3.40
C PRO A 26 -10.49 3.33 -2.50
N TYR A 27 -10.85 3.20 -1.23
CA TYR A 27 -10.84 4.29 -0.25
C TYR A 27 -9.47 4.55 0.38
N GLN A 28 -8.49 3.66 0.17
CA GLN A 28 -7.13 3.89 0.66
C GLN A 28 -6.47 5.06 -0.08
N ARG A 29 -5.67 5.83 0.66
CA ARG A 29 -4.93 6.94 0.06
C ARG A 29 -3.96 6.44 -1.01
N SER A 30 -3.70 7.28 -1.99
CA SER A 30 -2.71 7.03 -3.02
C SER A 30 -1.30 6.93 -2.44
N TYR A 31 -0.37 6.41 -3.23
CA TYR A 31 1.03 6.29 -2.82
C TYR A 31 1.63 7.67 -2.55
N SER A 32 2.24 7.84 -1.37
CA SER A 32 2.71 9.14 -0.88
C SER A 32 4.16 9.16 -0.36
N TRP A 33 4.84 8.02 -0.29
CA TRP A 33 6.26 7.98 0.07
C TRP A 33 7.09 8.63 -1.04
N GLY A 34 8.03 9.46 -0.63
CA GLY A 34 9.00 10.09 -1.53
C GLY A 34 10.36 9.37 -1.51
N GLU A 35 11.33 9.97 -2.18
CA GLU A 35 12.69 9.45 -2.29
C GLU A 35 13.37 9.26 -0.93
N ARG A 36 13.04 10.09 0.05
CA ARG A 36 13.58 9.99 1.41
C ARG A 36 13.15 8.68 2.07
N GLU A 37 11.85 8.40 2.12
CA GLU A 37 11.32 7.19 2.75
C GLU A 37 11.77 5.91 2.01
N ALA A 38 11.78 5.95 0.68
CA ALA A 38 12.27 4.84 -0.15
C ALA A 38 13.78 4.62 0.02
N GLY A 39 14.54 5.71 0.12
CA GLY A 39 15.98 5.69 0.35
C GLY A 39 16.37 5.20 1.74
N GLU A 40 15.63 5.59 2.77
CA GLU A 40 15.77 5.09 4.15
C GLU A 40 15.53 3.58 4.21
N LEU A 41 14.42 3.10 3.62
CA LEU A 41 14.13 1.66 3.55
C LEU A 41 15.27 0.87 2.88
N LEU A 42 15.80 1.36 1.75
CA LEU A 42 16.92 0.70 1.08
C LEU A 42 18.18 0.71 1.95
N THR A 43 18.46 1.81 2.65
CA THR A 43 19.62 1.90 3.55
C THR A 43 19.50 0.88 4.67
N ASP A 44 18.34 0.81 5.33
CA ASP A 44 18.08 -0.15 6.40
C ASP A 44 18.28 -1.61 5.94
N LEU A 45 17.87 -1.93 4.70
CA LEU A 45 18.06 -3.28 4.14
C LEU A 45 19.54 -3.56 3.77
N LEU A 46 20.29 -2.55 3.31
CA LEU A 46 21.71 -2.68 3.06
C LEU A 46 22.50 -2.86 4.37
N ASP A 47 22.17 -2.12 5.42
CA ASP A 47 22.78 -2.27 6.74
C ASP A 47 22.49 -3.67 7.32
N ALA A 48 21.28 -4.19 7.09
CA ALA A 48 20.91 -5.56 7.47
C ALA A 48 21.69 -6.62 6.65
N ALA A 49 21.97 -6.34 5.37
CA ALA A 49 22.80 -7.19 4.53
C ALA A 49 24.23 -7.23 5.05
N GLU A 50 24.82 -6.10 5.36
CA GLU A 50 26.18 -5.99 5.88
C GLU A 50 26.34 -6.67 7.25
N THR A 51 25.37 -6.48 8.15
CA THR A 51 25.42 -7.03 9.51
C THR A 51 24.95 -8.48 9.61
N GLY A 52 24.32 -9.03 8.58
CA GLY A 52 23.73 -10.36 8.58
C GLY A 52 22.51 -10.51 9.52
N THR A 53 21.95 -9.39 10.01
CA THR A 53 20.82 -9.38 10.96
C THR A 53 19.48 -9.26 10.24
N PRO A 54 18.39 -9.88 10.75
CA PRO A 54 17.05 -9.63 10.24
C PRO A 54 16.66 -8.16 10.43
N HIS A 55 16.04 -7.55 9.43
CA HIS A 55 15.50 -6.19 9.52
C HIS A 55 13.98 -6.22 9.73
N PHE A 56 13.52 -5.54 10.79
CA PHE A 56 12.08 -5.44 11.07
C PHE A 56 11.49 -4.19 10.44
N ILE A 57 10.61 -4.38 9.45
CA ILE A 57 9.99 -3.29 8.69
C ILE A 57 8.61 -2.86 9.22
N GLY A 58 8.18 -3.35 10.37
CA GLY A 58 6.93 -2.95 11.02
C GLY A 58 5.79 -3.93 10.80
N ALA A 59 4.55 -3.46 10.89
CA ALA A 59 3.35 -4.28 10.76
C ALA A 59 2.61 -4.03 9.45
N VAL A 60 1.88 -5.06 8.98
CA VAL A 60 0.90 -4.98 7.90
C VAL A 60 -0.41 -5.53 8.41
N VAL A 61 -1.49 -4.75 8.29
CA VAL A 61 -2.83 -5.17 8.69
C VAL A 61 -3.64 -5.48 7.44
N LEU A 62 -4.15 -6.70 7.38
CA LEU A 62 -4.87 -7.26 6.24
C LEU A 62 -6.26 -7.71 6.69
N ASN A 63 -7.27 -7.45 5.87
CA ASN A 63 -8.61 -7.95 6.06
C ASN A 63 -8.92 -9.02 5.02
N LYS A 64 -9.61 -10.08 5.42
CA LYS A 64 -10.10 -11.05 4.44
C LYS A 64 -11.10 -10.37 3.51
N GLY A 65 -10.80 -10.40 2.22
CA GLY A 65 -11.68 -9.91 1.17
C GLY A 65 -12.92 -10.79 1.00
N ASN A 66 -13.82 -10.36 0.11
CA ASN A 66 -15.01 -11.13 -0.23
C ASN A 66 -14.69 -12.31 -1.17
N GLU A 67 -13.55 -12.29 -1.82
CA GLU A 67 -13.06 -13.31 -2.74
C GLU A 67 -12.01 -14.18 -2.03
N GLU A 68 -12.09 -15.49 -2.23
CA GLU A 68 -11.12 -16.43 -1.66
C GLU A 68 -9.70 -16.16 -2.20
N GLY A 69 -8.72 -16.16 -1.32
CA GLY A 69 -7.32 -15.85 -1.68
C GLY A 69 -7.03 -14.35 -1.86
N VAL A 70 -8.00 -13.47 -1.62
CA VAL A 70 -7.80 -12.01 -1.67
C VAL A 70 -7.78 -11.44 -0.26
N LEU A 71 -6.74 -10.65 0.04
CA LEU A 71 -6.61 -9.89 1.28
C LEU A 71 -6.60 -8.40 0.98
N GLU A 72 -7.51 -7.66 1.58
CA GLU A 72 -7.55 -6.20 1.48
C GLU A 72 -6.55 -5.57 2.46
N ILE A 73 -5.73 -4.64 1.99
CA ILE A 73 -4.76 -3.94 2.82
C ILE A 73 -5.49 -2.88 3.64
N VAL A 74 -5.41 -2.98 4.97
CA VAL A 74 -5.90 -1.97 5.90
C VAL A 74 -4.79 -1.01 6.30
N ASP A 75 -3.57 -1.53 6.52
CA ASP A 75 -2.37 -0.75 6.82
C ASP A 75 -1.12 -1.39 6.22
N GLY A 76 -0.08 -0.57 6.01
CA GLY A 76 1.20 -1.00 5.43
C GLY A 76 1.31 -0.81 3.92
N GLN A 77 0.31 -0.21 3.27
CA GLN A 77 0.25 -0.01 1.82
C GLN A 77 1.50 0.69 1.24
N GLN A 78 1.96 1.78 1.86
CA GLN A 78 3.13 2.53 1.38
C GLN A 78 4.38 1.65 1.36
N ARG A 79 4.56 0.89 2.42
CA ARG A 79 5.67 -0.04 2.61
C ARG A 79 5.63 -1.17 1.59
N LEU A 80 4.48 -1.84 1.43
CA LEU A 80 4.31 -2.92 0.47
C LEU A 80 4.52 -2.44 -0.97
N THR A 81 4.03 -1.24 -1.31
CA THR A 81 4.25 -0.65 -2.63
C THR A 81 5.73 -0.38 -2.87
N THR A 82 6.43 0.24 -1.90
CA THR A 82 7.87 0.52 -2.04
C THR A 82 8.71 -0.75 -2.10
N LEU A 83 8.37 -1.78 -1.32
CA LEU A 83 9.03 -3.09 -1.40
C LEU A 83 8.80 -3.76 -2.76
N THR A 84 7.60 -3.64 -3.34
CA THR A 84 7.34 -4.16 -4.69
C THR A 84 8.15 -3.40 -5.74
N ILE A 85 8.32 -2.07 -5.60
CA ILE A 85 9.20 -1.28 -6.48
C ILE A 85 10.65 -1.77 -6.34
N LEU A 86 11.14 -1.99 -5.12
CA LEU A 86 12.50 -2.50 -4.89
C LEU A 86 12.68 -3.89 -5.48
N LEU A 87 11.73 -4.81 -5.26
CA LEU A 87 11.79 -6.15 -5.87
C LEU A 87 11.80 -6.08 -7.40
N ALA A 88 11.03 -5.18 -8.01
CA ALA A 88 11.02 -4.98 -9.45
C ALA A 88 12.38 -4.48 -9.96
N VAL A 89 13.00 -3.53 -9.24
CA VAL A 89 14.35 -3.04 -9.56
C VAL A 89 15.38 -4.16 -9.41
N LEU A 90 15.37 -4.92 -8.31
CA LEU A 90 16.27 -6.05 -8.09
C LEU A 90 16.11 -7.11 -9.19
N ARG A 91 14.88 -7.49 -9.53
CA ARG A 91 14.59 -8.43 -10.63
C ARG A 91 15.19 -7.96 -11.95
N ASP A 92 14.96 -6.68 -12.29
CA ASP A 92 15.34 -6.13 -13.60
C ASP A 92 16.86 -5.88 -13.73
N THR A 93 17.55 -5.77 -12.60
CA THR A 93 19.03 -5.62 -12.55
C THR A 93 19.76 -6.93 -12.28
N GLU A 94 19.05 -8.02 -11.95
CA GLU A 94 19.64 -9.34 -11.73
C GLU A 94 20.08 -9.94 -13.06
N THR A 95 21.32 -10.44 -13.09
CA THR A 95 21.92 -11.04 -14.29
C THR A 95 21.70 -12.55 -14.41
N ASP A 96 21.45 -13.23 -13.28
CA ASP A 96 21.10 -14.66 -13.29
C ASP A 96 19.58 -14.81 -13.55
N PRO A 97 19.19 -15.46 -14.67
CA PRO A 97 17.77 -15.63 -15.00
C PRO A 97 16.96 -16.41 -13.97
N LYS A 98 17.57 -17.33 -13.22
CA LYS A 98 16.88 -18.11 -12.19
C LYS A 98 16.57 -17.20 -10.99
N ARG A 99 17.56 -16.44 -10.52
CA ARG A 99 17.37 -15.50 -9.42
C ARG A 99 16.37 -14.40 -9.79
N SER A 100 16.46 -13.88 -11.02
CA SER A 100 15.46 -12.93 -11.54
C SER A 100 14.04 -13.52 -11.51
N ALA A 101 13.87 -14.78 -11.91
CA ALA A 101 12.59 -15.48 -11.84
C ALA A 101 12.10 -15.69 -10.39
N ASP A 102 12.99 -16.02 -9.46
CA ASP A 102 12.66 -16.16 -8.04
C ASP A 102 12.16 -14.84 -7.43
N ILE A 103 12.81 -13.73 -7.77
CA ILE A 103 12.36 -12.38 -7.35
C ILE A 103 11.01 -12.06 -8.02
N HIS A 104 10.84 -12.37 -9.31
CA HIS A 104 9.60 -12.14 -10.03
C HIS A 104 8.42 -12.88 -9.40
N ALA A 105 8.61 -14.08 -8.88
CA ALA A 105 7.58 -14.87 -8.20
C ALA A 105 6.98 -14.15 -6.97
N LEU A 106 7.67 -13.16 -6.38
CA LEU A 106 7.14 -12.30 -5.32
C LEU A 106 6.36 -11.08 -5.85
N ILE A 107 6.43 -10.81 -7.14
CA ILE A 107 5.71 -9.69 -7.78
C ILE A 107 4.45 -10.20 -8.48
N ALA A 108 4.54 -11.37 -9.13
CA ALA A 108 3.45 -11.95 -9.91
C ALA A 108 3.42 -13.47 -9.85
N ASN A 109 2.24 -14.02 -10.04
CA ASN A 109 2.06 -15.43 -10.42
C ASN A 109 2.00 -15.51 -11.94
N GLU A 110 2.78 -16.41 -12.50
CA GLU A 110 2.62 -16.78 -13.90
C GLU A 110 1.32 -17.55 -14.13
N ALA A 111 0.76 -17.39 -15.32
CA ALA A 111 -0.39 -18.19 -15.73
C ALA A 111 -0.01 -19.68 -15.77
N ARG A 112 -0.88 -20.52 -15.25
CA ARG A 112 -0.80 -21.98 -15.37
C ARG A 112 -2.04 -22.50 -16.11
N PRO A 113 -2.07 -22.39 -17.46
CA PRO A 113 -3.28 -22.69 -18.24
C PRO A 113 -3.77 -24.13 -18.06
N MET A 114 -2.86 -25.06 -17.83
CA MET A 114 -3.21 -26.47 -17.57
C MET A 114 -3.93 -26.69 -16.24
N LEU A 115 -3.79 -25.75 -15.30
CA LEU A 115 -4.47 -25.76 -14.00
C LEU A 115 -5.65 -24.78 -13.97
N GLY A 116 -5.93 -24.09 -15.09
CA GLY A 116 -6.98 -23.05 -15.16
C GLY A 116 -6.62 -21.76 -14.39
N GLU A 117 -5.35 -21.58 -14.02
CA GLU A 117 -4.88 -20.43 -13.28
C GLU A 117 -4.44 -19.32 -14.24
N ALA A 118 -5.07 -18.15 -14.13
CA ALA A 118 -4.64 -16.93 -14.86
C ALA A 118 -3.43 -16.29 -14.16
N ALA A 119 -2.62 -15.55 -14.94
CA ALA A 119 -1.59 -14.69 -14.36
C ALA A 119 -2.22 -13.66 -13.41
N SER A 120 -1.56 -13.41 -12.28
CA SER A 120 -2.04 -12.46 -11.27
C SER A 120 -0.89 -11.74 -10.59
N TRP A 121 -1.12 -10.51 -10.17
CA TRP A 121 -0.14 -9.74 -9.40
C TRP A 121 -0.29 -10.01 -7.91
N ARG A 122 0.83 -10.03 -7.18
CA ARG A 122 0.82 -10.21 -5.72
C ARG A 122 0.27 -9.00 -4.99
N LEU A 123 0.57 -7.81 -5.51
CA LEU A 123 0.05 -6.54 -5.02
C LEU A 123 -0.74 -5.85 -6.13
N GLU A 124 -2.00 -5.59 -5.87
CA GLU A 124 -2.87 -4.82 -6.76
C GLU A 124 -3.21 -3.49 -6.11
N LEU A 125 -2.80 -2.39 -6.74
CA LEU A 125 -3.20 -1.06 -6.29
C LEU A 125 -4.64 -0.76 -6.73
N ASN A 126 -5.18 0.36 -6.24
CA ASN A 126 -6.51 0.82 -6.61
C ASN A 126 -6.62 1.05 -8.14
N HIS A 127 -7.83 1.27 -8.62
CA HIS A 127 -8.11 1.40 -10.06
C HIS A 127 -7.41 2.58 -10.75
N MET A 128 -7.02 3.62 -10.02
CA MET A 128 -6.31 4.80 -10.57
C MET A 128 -4.82 4.52 -10.78
N ASP A 129 -4.18 3.93 -9.79
CA ASP A 129 -2.74 3.68 -9.80
C ASP A 129 -2.37 2.29 -10.34
N GLY A 130 -3.28 1.33 -10.26
CA GLY A 130 -3.03 -0.08 -10.60
C GLY A 130 -2.56 -0.31 -12.04
N PRO A 131 -3.22 0.21 -13.07
CA PRO A 131 -2.77 0.06 -14.46
C PRO A 131 -1.37 0.64 -14.69
N PHE A 132 -1.11 1.83 -14.14
CA PHE A 132 0.19 2.48 -14.22
C PHE A 132 1.28 1.68 -13.50
N PHE A 133 1.01 1.25 -12.27
CA PHE A 133 1.95 0.48 -11.46
C PHE A 133 2.34 -0.85 -12.13
N ARG A 134 1.36 -1.53 -12.73
CA ARG A 134 1.61 -2.75 -13.51
C ARG A 134 2.53 -2.50 -14.68
N HIS A 135 2.22 -1.48 -15.49
CA HIS A 135 2.96 -1.18 -16.71
C HIS A 135 4.37 -0.67 -16.41
N MET A 136 4.51 0.26 -15.48
CA MET A 136 5.77 0.98 -15.25
C MET A 136 6.70 0.30 -14.23
N ILE A 137 6.16 -0.57 -13.37
CA ILE A 137 6.94 -1.18 -12.27
C ILE A 137 6.91 -2.71 -12.33
N GLN A 138 5.71 -3.30 -12.32
CA GLN A 138 5.61 -4.75 -12.12
C GLN A 138 5.98 -5.57 -13.36
N THR A 139 5.77 -5.03 -14.56
CA THR A 139 6.15 -5.70 -15.82
C THR A 139 7.66 -5.90 -15.88
N PRO A 140 8.16 -7.11 -16.25
CA PRO A 140 9.59 -7.35 -16.38
C PRO A 140 10.30 -6.36 -17.31
N GLY A 141 11.44 -5.83 -16.86
CA GLY A 141 12.25 -4.84 -17.57
C GLY A 141 11.69 -3.42 -17.58
N ALA A 142 10.52 -3.17 -16.95
CA ALA A 142 9.91 -1.85 -16.94
C ALA A 142 10.77 -0.83 -16.20
N THR A 143 11.36 -1.20 -15.07
CA THR A 143 12.16 -0.27 -14.25
C THR A 143 13.44 0.20 -14.93
N LEU A 144 13.92 -0.50 -15.94
CA LEU A 144 15.09 -0.09 -16.74
C LEU A 144 14.77 0.98 -17.79
N ARG A 145 13.50 1.24 -18.08
CA ARG A 145 13.02 2.15 -19.12
C ARG A 145 12.33 3.40 -18.59
N LEU A 146 12.54 3.73 -17.33
CA LEU A 146 11.88 4.86 -16.67
C LEU A 146 12.46 6.23 -17.02
N GLU A 147 13.58 6.29 -17.78
CA GLU A 147 14.20 7.56 -18.17
C GLU A 147 13.25 8.36 -19.07
N GLY A 148 12.97 9.61 -18.69
CA GLY A 148 12.00 10.46 -19.39
C GLY A 148 10.52 10.21 -19.04
N GLU A 149 10.19 9.09 -18.41
CA GLU A 149 8.81 8.77 -18.05
C GLU A 149 8.32 9.63 -16.88
N THR A 150 7.08 10.01 -16.91
CA THR A 150 6.41 10.74 -15.80
C THR A 150 5.03 10.14 -15.54
N GLY A 151 4.55 10.29 -14.32
CA GLY A 151 3.16 9.94 -13.98
C GLY A 151 2.20 11.10 -14.23
N GLU A 152 0.93 10.80 -14.42
CA GLU A 152 -0.14 11.78 -14.56
C GLU A 152 -0.58 12.36 -13.20
N SER A 153 -0.42 11.59 -12.13
CA SER A 153 -0.73 11.98 -10.75
C SER A 153 0.52 12.07 -9.88
N ASP A 154 0.44 12.79 -8.77
CA ASP A 154 1.51 12.87 -7.76
C ASP A 154 1.94 11.49 -7.27
N SER A 155 0.99 10.57 -7.10
CA SER A 155 1.25 9.18 -6.71
C SER A 155 2.11 8.47 -7.74
N GLN A 156 1.74 8.55 -9.01
CA GLN A 156 2.47 7.93 -10.12
C GLN A 156 3.85 8.55 -10.33
N GLN A 157 3.96 9.87 -10.21
CA GLN A 157 5.25 10.57 -10.26
C GLN A 157 6.19 10.08 -9.15
N ARG A 158 5.68 9.93 -7.91
CA ARG A 158 6.46 9.38 -6.79
C ARG A 158 6.90 7.93 -7.02
N MET A 159 6.05 7.10 -7.62
CA MET A 159 6.42 5.71 -7.96
C MET A 159 7.61 5.68 -8.93
N VAL A 160 7.56 6.48 -10.00
CA VAL A 160 8.65 6.58 -10.98
C VAL A 160 9.91 7.13 -10.35
N GLN A 161 9.80 8.19 -9.56
CA GLN A 161 10.93 8.85 -8.90
C GLN A 161 11.64 7.90 -7.91
N ASN A 162 10.84 7.19 -7.09
CA ASN A 162 11.39 6.20 -6.17
C ASN A 162 12.04 5.02 -6.90
N ALA A 163 11.42 4.53 -7.98
CA ALA A 163 12.01 3.47 -8.78
C ALA A 163 13.36 3.89 -9.42
N ARG A 164 13.46 5.12 -9.92
CA ARG A 164 14.73 5.68 -10.43
C ARG A 164 15.79 5.80 -9.34
N THR A 165 15.41 6.32 -8.17
CA THR A 165 16.33 6.47 -7.04
C THR A 165 16.84 5.12 -6.56
N LEU A 166 15.96 4.12 -6.42
CA LEU A 166 16.33 2.76 -6.08
C LEU A 166 17.19 2.12 -7.16
N LEU A 167 16.81 2.25 -8.44
CA LEU A 167 17.58 1.72 -9.57
C LEU A 167 19.02 2.28 -9.62
N LYS A 168 19.17 3.58 -9.41
CA LYS A 168 20.48 4.22 -9.38
C LYS A 168 21.37 3.65 -8.28
N ARG A 169 20.81 3.44 -7.08
CA ARG A 169 21.56 2.90 -5.94
C ARG A 169 21.87 1.42 -6.12
N VAL A 170 20.91 0.61 -6.57
CA VAL A 170 21.10 -0.82 -6.80
C VAL A 170 22.10 -1.09 -7.90
N ARG A 171 22.12 -0.32 -8.99
CA ARG A 171 23.13 -0.43 -10.06
C ARG A 171 24.56 -0.09 -9.61
N ALA A 172 24.71 0.62 -8.53
CA ALA A 172 26.02 0.95 -7.97
C ALA A 172 26.61 -0.16 -7.07
N LEU A 173 25.81 -1.18 -6.74
CA LEU A 173 26.23 -2.31 -5.92
C LEU A 173 27.13 -3.27 -6.71
N SER A 174 27.99 -3.98 -6.00
CA SER A 174 28.65 -5.16 -6.54
C SER A 174 27.63 -6.28 -6.79
N ALA A 175 28.00 -7.29 -7.58
CA ALA A 175 27.11 -8.45 -7.80
C ALA A 175 26.83 -9.23 -6.50
N GLU A 176 27.79 -9.24 -5.56
CA GLU A 176 27.64 -9.86 -4.25
C GLU A 176 26.69 -9.07 -3.36
N ASP A 177 26.86 -7.75 -3.24
CA ASP A 177 25.97 -6.89 -2.46
C ASP A 177 24.55 -6.88 -3.02
N HIS A 178 24.39 -6.91 -4.36
CA HIS A 178 23.09 -7.04 -5.01
C HIS A 178 22.39 -8.34 -4.61
N HIS A 179 23.12 -9.46 -4.66
CA HIS A 179 22.57 -10.75 -4.26
C HIS A 179 22.18 -10.76 -2.78
N GLU A 180 23.05 -10.24 -1.90
CA GLU A 180 22.79 -10.20 -0.46
C GLU A 180 21.59 -9.29 -0.12
N LEU A 181 21.48 -8.15 -0.78
CA LEU A 181 20.31 -7.27 -0.66
C LEU A 181 19.01 -7.99 -1.07
N ALA A 182 19.03 -8.74 -2.17
CA ALA A 182 17.87 -9.52 -2.61
C ALA A 182 17.50 -10.59 -1.58
N GLU A 183 18.49 -11.30 -1.04
CA GLU A 183 18.30 -12.32 -0.01
C GLU A 183 17.71 -11.72 1.29
N VAL A 184 18.23 -10.57 1.74
CA VAL A 184 17.69 -9.85 2.89
C VAL A 184 16.26 -9.42 2.64
N ALA A 185 15.99 -8.77 1.51
CA ALA A 185 14.65 -8.28 1.18
C ALA A 185 13.62 -9.42 1.15
N MET A 186 13.98 -10.58 0.58
CA MET A 186 13.05 -11.70 0.42
C MET A 186 12.85 -12.52 1.69
N ASN A 187 13.94 -12.87 2.38
CA ASN A 187 13.93 -13.91 3.40
C ASN A 187 14.20 -13.40 4.82
N ARG A 188 14.97 -12.30 4.98
CA ARG A 188 15.35 -11.75 6.31
C ARG A 188 14.67 -10.43 6.64
N CYS A 189 13.88 -9.90 5.72
CA CYS A 189 12.99 -8.76 5.97
C CYS A 189 11.75 -9.26 6.72
N ALA A 190 11.68 -8.98 8.02
CA ALA A 190 10.63 -9.43 8.90
C ALA A 190 9.56 -8.36 9.10
N LEU A 191 8.31 -8.75 9.13
CA LEU A 191 7.17 -7.90 9.47
C LEU A 191 6.15 -8.66 10.33
N VAL A 192 5.34 -7.92 11.07
CA VAL A 192 4.17 -8.50 11.75
C VAL A 192 2.98 -8.45 10.79
N ARG A 193 2.57 -9.62 10.32
CA ARG A 193 1.37 -9.78 9.50
C ARG A 193 0.17 -10.00 10.42
N VAL A 194 -0.76 -9.07 10.40
CA VAL A 194 -2.02 -9.16 11.16
C VAL A 194 -3.16 -9.39 10.19
N VAL A 195 -3.85 -10.52 10.30
CA VAL A 195 -5.03 -10.83 9.49
C VAL A 195 -6.26 -10.76 10.37
N VAL A 196 -7.25 -9.99 9.94
CA VAL A 196 -8.56 -9.86 10.58
C VAL A 196 -9.65 -10.40 9.67
N ASN A 197 -10.75 -10.86 10.28
CA ASN A 197 -11.92 -11.36 9.54
C ASN A 197 -12.94 -10.27 9.25
N ASP A 198 -12.80 -9.09 9.88
CA ASP A 198 -13.76 -7.99 9.84
C ASP A 198 -13.02 -6.66 9.72
N LYS A 199 -13.51 -5.78 8.83
CA LYS A 199 -12.94 -4.45 8.57
C LYS A 199 -12.90 -3.58 9.82
N ASP A 200 -13.94 -3.61 10.65
CA ASP A 200 -14.01 -2.82 11.88
C ASP A 200 -12.91 -3.23 12.89
N GLN A 201 -12.60 -4.53 12.95
CA GLN A 201 -11.48 -5.03 13.74
C GLN A 201 -10.15 -4.59 13.16
N GLY A 202 -10.01 -4.61 11.83
CA GLY A 202 -8.81 -4.13 11.13
C GLY A 202 -8.46 -2.70 11.52
N PHE A 203 -9.46 -1.82 11.57
CA PHE A 203 -9.25 -0.42 11.98
C PHE A 203 -8.92 -0.25 13.44
N LYS A 204 -9.54 -1.04 14.33
CA LYS A 204 -9.16 -1.02 15.75
C LYS A 204 -7.70 -1.42 15.95
N VAL A 205 -7.27 -2.48 15.26
CA VAL A 205 -5.88 -2.94 15.28
C VAL A 205 -4.94 -1.89 14.68
N PHE A 206 -5.29 -1.33 13.51
CA PHE A 206 -4.55 -0.24 12.87
C PHE A 206 -4.34 0.95 13.81
N ARG A 207 -5.39 1.42 14.50
CA ARG A 207 -5.29 2.54 15.46
C ARG A 207 -4.35 2.24 16.63
N VAL A 208 -4.29 0.99 17.10
CA VAL A 208 -3.41 0.57 18.18
C VAL A 208 -1.95 0.44 17.71
N LEU A 209 -1.73 -0.08 16.51
CA LEU A 209 -0.38 -0.32 15.98
C LEU A 209 0.28 0.94 15.40
N ASN A 210 -0.52 1.90 14.93
CA ASN A 210 -0.01 3.07 14.20
C ASN A 210 0.50 4.20 15.11
N THR A 211 0.93 3.88 16.33
CA THR A 211 1.50 4.85 17.29
C THR A 211 2.89 5.37 16.89
N ARG A 212 3.50 4.86 15.80
CA ARG A 212 4.88 5.19 15.38
C ARG A 212 5.04 5.57 13.88
N GLY A 213 3.95 5.61 13.08
CA GLY A 213 4.00 5.98 11.67
C GLY A 213 3.65 7.44 11.40
N LYS A 214 3.76 7.88 10.12
CA LYS A 214 3.17 9.16 9.69
C LYS A 214 1.66 9.03 9.85
N GLU A 215 1.10 9.74 10.83
CA GLU A 215 -0.33 9.69 11.10
C GLU A 215 -1.13 10.00 9.82
N PRO A 216 -2.16 9.20 9.50
CA PRO A 216 -3.08 9.55 8.42
C PRO A 216 -3.67 10.92 8.69
N GLY A 217 -3.81 11.74 7.66
CA GLY A 217 -4.53 13.00 7.77
C GLY A 217 -5.96 12.78 8.28
N ALA A 218 -6.56 13.81 8.86
CA ALA A 218 -7.95 13.70 9.30
C ALA A 218 -8.88 13.32 8.14
N HIS A 219 -8.59 13.84 6.94
CA HIS A 219 -9.32 13.50 5.71
C HIS A 219 -9.22 12.03 5.32
N ASP A 220 -8.06 11.38 5.51
CA ASP A 220 -7.86 9.95 5.22
C ASP A 220 -8.75 9.06 6.12
N ILE A 221 -8.78 9.39 7.42
CA ILE A 221 -9.59 8.66 8.39
C ILE A 221 -11.08 8.85 8.10
N ILE A 222 -11.49 10.09 7.83
CA ILE A 222 -12.89 10.42 7.51
C ILE A 222 -13.32 9.74 6.20
N LYS A 223 -12.49 9.76 5.16
CA LYS A 223 -12.73 9.05 3.89
C LYS A 223 -13.00 7.57 4.15
N THR A 224 -12.09 6.95 4.85
CA THR A 224 -12.15 5.52 5.16
C THR A 224 -13.45 5.16 5.88
N GLU A 225 -13.79 5.87 6.93
CA GLU A 225 -15.01 5.63 7.73
C GLU A 225 -16.30 5.92 6.92
N LEU A 226 -16.29 6.96 6.09
CA LEU A 226 -17.41 7.29 5.22
C LEU A 226 -17.69 6.16 4.23
N PHE A 227 -16.65 5.69 3.54
CA PHE A 227 -16.78 4.61 2.55
C PHE A 227 -17.23 3.30 3.15
N GLN A 228 -16.77 2.97 4.36
CA GLN A 228 -17.19 1.76 5.06
C GLN A 228 -18.68 1.77 5.42
N ARG A 229 -19.18 2.89 5.92
CA ARG A 229 -20.56 3.01 6.37
C ARG A 229 -21.56 3.20 5.23
N SER A 230 -21.08 3.62 4.06
CA SER A 230 -21.93 3.99 2.92
C SER A 230 -22.47 2.81 2.10
N LYS A 231 -22.04 1.58 2.35
CA LYS A 231 -22.49 0.38 1.60
C LYS A 231 -22.45 0.54 0.08
N PHE A 232 -21.48 1.28 -0.45
CA PHE A 232 -21.30 1.49 -1.88
C PHE A 232 -21.12 0.18 -2.62
N THR A 233 -21.67 0.08 -3.82
CA THR A 233 -21.24 -0.90 -4.81
C THR A 233 -19.79 -0.61 -5.23
N ALA A 234 -19.10 -1.59 -5.82
CA ALA A 234 -17.73 -1.39 -6.29
C ALA A 234 -17.59 -0.20 -7.27
N LYS A 235 -18.60 -0.01 -8.15
CA LYS A 235 -18.64 1.10 -9.11
C LYS A 235 -18.81 2.45 -8.42
N GLU A 236 -19.70 2.54 -7.45
CA GLU A 236 -19.91 3.77 -6.66
C GLU A 236 -18.69 4.10 -5.81
N ALA A 237 -18.10 3.11 -5.15
CA ALA A 237 -16.88 3.31 -4.38
C ALA A 237 -15.73 3.82 -5.24
N ALA A 238 -15.54 3.29 -6.46
CA ALA A 238 -14.56 3.78 -7.41
C ALA A 238 -14.85 5.25 -7.80
N HIS A 239 -16.08 5.56 -8.21
CA HIS A 239 -16.50 6.90 -8.62
C HIS A 239 -16.31 7.95 -7.52
N TYR A 240 -16.80 7.66 -6.30
CA TYR A 240 -16.65 8.62 -5.18
C TYR A 240 -15.21 8.75 -4.68
N SER A 241 -14.40 7.68 -4.79
CA SER A 241 -12.98 7.76 -4.46
C SER A 241 -12.22 8.65 -5.42
N GLU A 242 -12.53 8.59 -6.71
CA GLU A 242 -11.98 9.46 -7.75
C GLU A 242 -12.32 10.93 -7.47
N ARG A 243 -13.59 11.23 -7.25
CA ARG A 243 -14.02 12.58 -6.91
C ARG A 243 -13.39 13.14 -5.63
N TRP A 244 -13.24 12.28 -4.63
CA TRP A 244 -12.53 12.66 -3.40
C TRP A 244 -11.08 13.05 -3.69
N ALA A 245 -10.36 12.22 -4.48
CA ALA A 245 -8.98 12.46 -4.86
C ALA A 245 -8.83 13.75 -5.69
N GLU A 246 -9.75 14.02 -6.63
CA GLU A 246 -9.78 15.28 -7.41
C GLU A 246 -9.87 16.50 -6.49
N HIS A 247 -10.80 16.49 -5.54
CA HIS A 247 -10.99 17.62 -4.63
C HIS A 247 -9.83 17.78 -3.64
N GLU A 248 -9.26 16.67 -3.16
CA GLU A 248 -8.09 16.68 -2.29
C GLU A 248 -6.86 17.25 -3.03
N ALA A 249 -6.63 16.85 -4.28
CA ALA A 249 -5.55 17.35 -5.12
C ALA A 249 -5.74 18.86 -5.43
N ALA A 250 -6.95 19.29 -5.71
CA ALA A 250 -7.26 20.68 -6.02
C ALA A 250 -7.05 21.64 -4.84
N LEU A 251 -7.31 21.19 -3.62
CA LEU A 251 -7.23 22.03 -2.40
C LEU A 251 -5.91 21.83 -1.64
N GLY A 252 -5.29 20.66 -1.73
CA GLY A 252 -4.21 20.22 -0.85
C GLY A 252 -4.70 19.78 0.53
N GLY A 253 -3.96 18.88 1.18
CA GLY A 253 -4.43 18.17 2.38
C GLY A 253 -4.86 19.08 3.54
N SER A 254 -4.14 20.17 3.81
CA SER A 254 -4.48 21.12 4.89
C SER A 254 -5.79 21.86 4.62
N ALA A 255 -5.97 22.39 3.41
CA ALA A 255 -7.19 23.11 3.05
C ALA A 255 -8.39 22.14 2.91
N PHE A 256 -8.13 20.89 2.57
CA PHE A 256 -9.15 19.86 2.54
C PHE A 256 -9.63 19.50 3.97
N ASP A 257 -8.72 19.42 4.95
CA ASP A 257 -9.09 19.28 6.37
C ASP A 257 -9.92 20.47 6.86
N ASP A 258 -9.62 21.70 6.41
CA ASP A 258 -10.41 22.90 6.74
C ASP A 258 -11.81 22.84 6.11
N LEU A 259 -11.93 22.37 4.88
CA LEU A 259 -13.24 22.11 4.26
C LEU A 259 -14.06 21.10 5.08
N LEU A 260 -13.44 20.02 5.54
CA LEU A 260 -14.13 19.04 6.39
C LEU A 260 -14.56 19.63 7.74
N ARG A 261 -13.77 20.55 8.32
CA ARG A 261 -14.18 21.31 9.52
C ARG A 261 -15.42 22.18 9.26
N GLN A 262 -15.48 22.84 8.10
CA GLN A 262 -16.64 23.64 7.69
C GLN A 262 -17.87 22.74 7.48
N ILE A 263 -17.74 21.63 6.78
CA ILE A 263 -18.82 20.66 6.61
C ILE A 263 -19.31 20.18 7.99
N ARG A 264 -18.39 19.83 8.90
CA ARG A 264 -18.77 19.45 10.26
C ARG A 264 -19.62 20.53 10.95
N SER A 265 -19.25 21.79 10.84
CA SER A 265 -19.99 22.89 11.50
C SER A 265 -21.41 23.08 10.97
N ILE A 266 -21.69 22.65 9.74
CA ILE A 266 -23.06 22.66 9.17
C ILE A 266 -23.93 21.59 9.84
N TYR A 267 -23.37 20.41 10.10
CA TYR A 267 -24.09 19.27 10.65
C TYR A 267 -24.06 19.20 12.18
N ASP A 268 -23.02 19.77 12.80
CA ASP A 268 -22.79 19.79 14.24
C ASP A 268 -22.52 21.23 14.70
N LYS A 269 -23.52 21.86 15.28
CA LYS A 269 -23.43 23.24 15.81
C LYS A 269 -22.48 23.37 17.00
N SER A 270 -22.08 22.25 17.62
CA SER A 270 -21.06 22.24 18.67
C SER A 270 -19.67 22.13 18.05
N SER A 271 -19.05 23.22 17.68
CA SER A 271 -17.70 23.24 17.07
C SER A 271 -16.55 22.85 18.02
N LYS A 272 -16.85 22.35 19.22
CA LYS A 272 -15.88 21.91 20.23
C LYS A 272 -15.49 20.44 20.02
N GLY A 273 -14.19 20.16 20.01
CA GLY A 273 -13.62 18.81 19.93
C GLY A 273 -12.86 18.52 18.63
N GLU A 274 -12.20 17.37 18.60
CA GLU A 274 -11.41 16.91 17.46
C GLU A 274 -12.27 16.71 16.20
N LEU A 275 -11.71 17.08 15.02
CA LEU A 275 -12.39 16.98 13.73
C LEU A 275 -12.91 15.55 13.47
N ILE A 276 -12.05 14.56 13.63
CA ILE A 276 -12.36 13.16 13.35
C ILE A 276 -13.54 12.69 14.21
N THR A 277 -13.42 12.81 15.53
CA THR A 277 -14.46 12.35 16.47
C THR A 277 -15.81 13.02 16.21
N GLY A 278 -15.82 14.33 15.96
CA GLY A 278 -17.04 15.05 15.66
C GLY A 278 -17.65 14.67 14.32
N PHE A 279 -16.83 14.45 13.30
CA PHE A 279 -17.29 14.05 11.97
C PHE A 279 -17.90 12.65 11.99
N LEU A 280 -17.22 11.68 12.62
CA LEU A 280 -17.70 10.30 12.72
C LEU A 280 -19.00 10.17 13.50
N LYS A 281 -19.16 10.96 14.57
CA LYS A 281 -20.32 10.88 15.45
C LYS A 281 -21.54 11.64 14.91
N ASN A 282 -21.32 12.82 14.32
CA ASN A 282 -22.41 13.79 14.08
C ASN A 282 -22.66 14.07 12.58
N VAL A 283 -21.71 13.77 11.70
CA VAL A 283 -21.83 14.03 10.24
C VAL A 283 -22.14 12.74 9.49
N ILE A 284 -21.28 11.73 9.57
CA ILE A 284 -21.44 10.50 8.81
C ILE A 284 -22.81 9.85 8.99
N PRO A 285 -23.36 9.67 10.21
CA PRO A 285 -24.68 9.07 10.36
C PRO A 285 -25.80 9.87 9.68
N LYS A 286 -25.67 11.18 9.59
CA LYS A 286 -26.69 12.04 8.95
C LYS A 286 -26.58 12.03 7.42
N ILE A 287 -25.38 11.85 6.88
CA ILE A 287 -25.15 11.73 5.44
C ILE A 287 -25.61 10.36 4.97
N THR A 288 -25.16 9.30 5.61
CA THR A 288 -25.48 7.91 5.21
C THR A 288 -26.96 7.52 5.40
N ALA A 289 -27.65 8.15 6.34
CA ALA A 289 -29.10 7.93 6.56
C ALA A 289 -29.98 8.55 5.46
N ARG A 290 -29.49 9.54 4.71
CA ARG A 290 -30.27 10.24 3.65
C ARG A 290 -30.21 9.52 2.30
N GLY A 291 -29.38 8.50 2.16
CA GLY A 291 -29.01 7.91 0.86
C GLY A 291 -28.16 8.90 0.05
N PHE A 292 -27.24 8.36 -0.73
CA PHE A 292 -26.50 9.17 -1.72
C PHE A 292 -27.29 9.23 -3.01
#